data_1b253b412487e84bde46ef6ba9d014a8
#
_entry.id   1b253b412487e84bde46ef6ba9d014a8
#
_cell.length_a   1.000
_cell.length_b   1.000
_cell.length_c   1.000
_cell.angle_alpha   90.00
_cell.angle_beta   90.00
_cell.angle_gamma   90.00
#
_symmetry.space_group_name_H-M   'P 1'
#
loop_
_entity.id
_entity.type
_entity.pdbx_description
1 polymer ?
#
loop_
_entity_poly.entity_id
_entity_poly.type
_entity_poly.pdbx_seq_one_letter_code
_entity_poly.pdbx_strand_id
1 'polypeptide(L)' 'SVHHPELCRAEIHVQGSVRDIHEGDEVIVGPTPLSKLRIEGTVDGKDDTNNIIILRIDEMTAPSEEPEH' A
#
# COMPACT_ATOMS: atom_id res chain seq x y z
N SER A 1 -1.61 11.16 20.82
CA SER A 1 -0.41 10.78 20.16
C SER A 1 -0.29 11.52 18.85
N VAL A 2 0.90 11.58 18.40
CA VAL A 2 1.19 12.37 17.25
C VAL A 2 1.45 11.47 16.10
N HIS A 3 0.83 11.78 15.00
CA HIS A 3 1.05 11.01 13.82
C HIS A 3 1.67 11.88 12.76
N HIS A 4 2.53 11.29 12.01
CA HIS A 4 3.17 11.98 10.91
C HIS A 4 2.86 11.20 9.66
N PRO A 5 1.70 11.42 9.09
CA PRO A 5 1.27 10.62 7.95
C PRO A 5 2.24 10.68 6.79
N GLU A 6 2.95 11.78 6.68
CA GLU A 6 3.87 11.90 5.58
C GLU A 6 4.99 10.88 5.68
N LEU A 7 5.17 10.27 6.83
CA LEU A 7 6.21 9.28 6.99
C LEU A 7 5.69 7.86 6.80
N CYS A 8 4.41 7.70 6.53
CA CYS A 8 3.85 6.38 6.38
C CYS A 8 4.07 5.92 4.96
N ARG A 9 5.10 5.15 4.77
CA ARG A 9 5.43 4.60 3.48
C ARG A 9 5.61 3.11 3.59
N ALA A 10 5.35 2.43 2.52
CA ALA A 10 5.50 0.99 2.48
C ALA A 10 6.19 0.59 1.20
N GLU A 11 7.02 -0.43 1.28
CA GLU A 11 7.60 -1.04 0.11
C GLU A 11 6.73 -2.22 -0.24
N ILE A 12 6.23 -2.23 -1.45
CA ILE A 12 5.34 -3.27 -1.90
C ILE A 12 6.04 -4.05 -3.00
N HIS A 13 6.18 -5.35 -2.79
CA HIS A 13 6.75 -6.22 -3.79
C HIS A 13 5.63 -6.63 -4.74
N VAL A 14 5.79 -6.29 -6.00
CA VAL A 14 4.75 -6.51 -6.97
C VAL A 14 5.08 -7.76 -7.75
N GLN A 15 4.09 -8.61 -7.94
CA GLN A 15 4.28 -9.77 -8.76
C GLN A 15 4.11 -9.34 -10.19
N GLY A 16 5.09 -9.60 -11.01
CA GLY A 16 5.06 -9.15 -12.37
C GLY A 16 5.87 -7.90 -12.54
N SER A 17 5.41 -7.00 -13.37
CA SER A 17 6.20 -5.85 -13.75
C SER A 17 5.62 -4.58 -13.17
N VAL A 18 6.48 -3.65 -12.78
CA VAL A 18 6.03 -2.34 -12.32
C VAL A 18 6.11 -1.31 -13.43
N ARG A 19 6.30 -1.76 -14.67
CA ARG A 19 6.48 -0.83 -15.78
C ARG A 19 5.32 0.12 -15.95
N ASP A 20 4.11 -0.36 -15.73
CA ASP A 20 2.93 0.45 -15.95
C ASP A 20 2.52 1.25 -14.74
N ILE A 21 3.30 1.20 -13.69
CA ILE A 21 3.02 1.95 -12.48
C ILE A 21 3.95 3.13 -12.46
N HIS A 22 3.43 4.31 -12.22
CA HIS A 22 4.21 5.53 -12.27
C HIS A 22 4.05 6.33 -10.99
N GLU A 23 5.03 7.18 -10.73
CA GLU A 23 4.94 8.07 -9.58
C GLU A 23 3.70 8.92 -9.71
N GLY A 24 3.00 9.07 -8.62
CA GLY A 24 1.77 9.84 -8.59
C GLY A 24 0.52 9.01 -8.83
N ASP A 25 0.70 7.76 -9.25
CA ASP A 25 -0.46 6.90 -9.45
C ASP A 25 -1.07 6.53 -8.11
N GLU A 26 -2.37 6.42 -8.09
CA GLU A 26 -3.05 5.94 -6.90
C GLU A 26 -3.25 4.45 -7.02
N VAL A 27 -2.94 3.74 -5.97
CA VAL A 27 -2.94 2.29 -5.99
C VAL A 27 -3.66 1.76 -4.77
N ILE A 28 -4.38 0.69 -4.97
CA ILE A 28 -5.03 -0.01 -3.87
C ILE A 28 -4.39 -1.38 -3.77
N VAL A 29 -3.94 -1.71 -2.58
CA VAL A 29 -3.31 -2.98 -2.31
C VAL A 29 -4.21 -3.78 -1.40
N GLY A 30 -4.45 -5.02 -1.77
CA GLY A 30 -5.29 -5.86 -0.97
C GLY A 30 -6.73 -5.86 -1.43
N PRO A 31 -7.60 -6.43 -0.63
CA PRO A 31 -7.31 -6.95 0.71
C PRO A 31 -6.39 -8.16 0.65
N THR A 32 -5.51 -8.26 1.63
CA THR A 32 -4.61 -9.38 1.69
C THR A 32 -5.39 -10.61 2.16
N PRO A 33 -4.96 -11.80 1.71
CA PRO A 33 -5.73 -13.00 2.05
C PRO A 33 -5.78 -13.30 3.52
N LEU A 34 -4.71 -13.02 4.25
CA LEU A 34 -4.69 -13.41 5.64
C LEU A 34 -5.28 -12.36 6.56
N SER A 35 -4.86 -11.13 6.38
CA SER A 35 -5.29 -10.10 7.31
C SER A 35 -6.41 -9.25 6.74
N LYS A 36 -6.68 -9.42 5.44
CA LYS A 36 -7.72 -8.65 4.78
C LYS A 36 -7.48 -7.16 4.90
N LEU A 37 -6.23 -6.80 4.94
CA LEU A 37 -5.84 -5.41 5.05
C LEU A 37 -5.87 -4.76 3.68
N ARG A 38 -6.43 -3.59 3.62
CA ARG A 38 -6.50 -2.84 2.38
C ARG A 38 -5.77 -1.52 2.57
N ILE A 39 -4.89 -1.22 1.65
CA ILE A 39 -4.08 -0.01 1.72
C ILE A 39 -4.32 0.80 0.46
N GLU A 40 -4.60 2.06 0.62
CA GLU A 40 -4.70 2.97 -0.51
C GLU A 40 -3.59 3.96 -0.38
N GLY A 41 -2.91 4.18 -1.46
CA GLY A 41 -1.80 5.09 -1.41
C GLY A 41 -1.43 5.62 -2.76
N THR A 42 -0.40 6.45 -2.75
CA THR A 42 0.11 7.09 -3.95
C THR A 42 1.54 6.64 -4.14
N VAL A 43 1.86 6.28 -5.37
CA VAL A 43 3.20 5.80 -5.67
C VAL A 43 4.18 6.95 -5.57
N ASP A 44 5.18 6.76 -4.72
CA ASP A 44 6.19 7.77 -4.47
C ASP A 44 7.48 7.44 -5.20
N GLY A 45 7.63 6.21 -5.62
CA GLY A 45 8.81 5.79 -6.39
C GLY A 45 8.67 4.33 -6.72
N LYS A 46 9.58 3.83 -7.52
CA LYS A 46 9.55 2.42 -7.85
C LYS A 46 10.95 1.95 -8.18
N ASP A 47 11.13 0.64 -8.11
CA ASP A 47 12.39 -0.01 -8.45
C ASP A 47 12.08 -1.08 -9.45
N ASP A 48 12.35 -0.81 -10.72
CA ASP A 48 12.05 -1.76 -11.78
C ASP A 48 12.85 -3.03 -11.67
N THR A 49 14.04 -2.94 -11.13
CA THR A 49 14.91 -4.09 -11.05
C THR A 49 14.37 -5.12 -10.10
N ASN A 50 13.82 -4.68 -8.99
CA ASN A 50 13.35 -5.58 -7.96
C ASN A 50 11.82 -5.65 -7.89
N ASN A 51 11.14 -4.97 -8.80
CA ASN A 51 9.68 -4.94 -8.83
C ASN A 51 9.08 -4.50 -7.51
N ILE A 52 9.60 -3.41 -7.03
CA ILE A 52 9.13 -2.84 -5.77
C ILE A 52 8.58 -1.46 -6.05
N ILE A 53 7.47 -1.13 -5.43
CA ILE A 53 6.99 0.24 -5.44
C ILE A 53 7.03 0.79 -4.02
N ILE A 54 7.31 2.07 -3.94
CA ILE A 54 7.26 2.76 -2.66
C ILE A 54 5.94 3.49 -2.63
N LEU A 55 5.11 3.13 -1.68
CA LEU A 55 3.76 3.65 -1.62
C LEU A 55 3.64 4.56 -0.41
N ARG A 56 3.22 5.79 -0.64
CA ARG A 56 2.87 6.65 0.47
C ARG A 56 1.45 6.33 0.85
N ILE A 57 1.24 5.90 2.06
CA ILE A 57 -0.04 5.40 2.49
C ILE A 57 -0.96 6.57 2.79
N ASP A 58 -2.06 6.64 2.06
CA ASP A 58 -3.06 7.67 2.31
C ASP A 58 -4.14 7.14 3.24
N GLU A 59 -4.46 5.87 3.13
CA GLU A 59 -5.48 5.30 3.98
C GLU A 59 -5.24 3.81 4.12
N MET A 60 -5.45 3.30 5.31
CA MET A 60 -5.29 1.88 5.59
C MET A 60 -6.55 1.43 6.30
N THR A 61 -7.18 0.40 5.76
CA THR A 61 -8.41 -0.10 6.31
C THR A 61 -8.23 -1.55 6.68
N ALA A 62 -8.49 -1.87 7.92
CA ALA A 62 -8.47 -3.25 8.38
C ALA A 62 -9.90 -3.73 8.55
N PRO A 63 -10.10 -5.04 8.51
CA PRO A 63 -11.44 -5.55 8.72
C PRO A 63 -11.91 -5.22 10.12
N SER A 64 -13.20 -5.15 10.25
CA SER A 64 -13.76 -4.86 11.54
C SER A 64 -13.40 -5.96 12.49
N GLU A 65 -13.06 -5.59 13.66
CA GLU A 65 -12.80 -6.55 14.68
C GLU A 65 -14.03 -6.87 15.46
N GLU A 66 -15.22 -6.57 14.99
CA GLU A 66 -16.37 -6.81 15.72
C GLU A 66 -16.53 -8.19 16.02
N PRO A 67 -16.71 -8.50 17.15
CA PRO A 67 -16.96 -9.86 17.51
C PRO A 67 -18.26 -10.30 17.01
N GLU A 68 -18.77 -10.06 16.61
CA GLU A 68 -19.68 -10.41 16.20
C GLU A 68 -20.33 -10.98 16.77
N HIS A 69 -20.34 -10.87 17.04
CA HIS A 69 -20.60 -11.20 17.49
C HIS A 69 -20.77 -11.52 17.75
#